data_601d770962741b9c409406f9a73086d0
#
_entry.id   601d770962741b9c409406f9a73086d0
#
_cell.length_a   1.000
_cell.length_b   1.000
_cell.length_c   1.000
_cell.angle_alpha   90.00
_cell.angle_beta   90.00
_cell.angle_gamma   90.00
#
_symmetry.space_group_name_H-M   'P 1'
#
loop_
_entity.id
_entity.type
_entity.pdbx_description
1 polymer ?
#
loop_
_entity_poly.entity_id
_entity_poly.type
_entity_poly.pdbx_seq_one_letter_code
_entity_poly.pdbx_strand_id
1 'polypeptide(L)'
;SVDKTDIGLDPKYTCKTGPVMCNPILQAKLLNKAGTQLNVVVGLCVGHDSLFYKYSKALATTLVTKDRVLAHNPVGALYQTRAYYKRLLQQPYGMMRMTKKKRNNRLDRLEKVRTE
;
A
#
# COMPACT_ATOMS: atom_id res chain seq x y z
N SER A 1 -15.33 -1.99 -3.42
CA SER A 1 -14.36 -3.09 -3.55
C SER A 1 -14.73 -3.97 -4.72
N VAL A 2 -13.75 -4.62 -5.29
CA VAL A 2 -13.89 -5.54 -6.42
C VAL A 2 -13.37 -6.88 -5.95
N ASP A 3 -14.06 -7.97 -6.31
CA ASP A 3 -13.55 -9.30 -6.04
C ASP A 3 -12.33 -9.57 -6.92
N LYS A 4 -11.32 -10.20 -6.35
CA LYS A 4 -10.07 -10.51 -7.06
C LYS A 4 -10.26 -11.56 -8.15
N THR A 5 -11.24 -12.42 -7.99
CA THR A 5 -11.60 -13.43 -8.99
C THR A 5 -12.24 -12.82 -10.24
N ASP A 6 -12.96 -11.70 -10.09
CA ASP A 6 -13.58 -10.99 -11.22
C ASP A 6 -12.56 -10.41 -12.21
N ILE A 7 -11.31 -10.22 -11.75
CA ILE A 7 -10.19 -9.74 -12.58
C ILE A 7 -9.20 -10.85 -12.94
N GLY A 8 -9.58 -12.12 -12.76
CA GLY A 8 -8.80 -13.28 -13.16
C GLY A 8 -7.58 -13.61 -12.29
N LEU A 9 -7.53 -13.13 -11.05
CA LEU A 9 -6.46 -13.50 -10.12
C LEU A 9 -6.69 -14.93 -9.59
N ASP A 10 -5.63 -15.74 -9.66
CA ASP A 10 -5.62 -17.10 -9.12
C ASP A 10 -5.92 -17.11 -7.61
N PRO A 11 -6.91 -17.89 -7.14
CA PRO A 11 -7.29 -17.99 -5.74
C PRO A 11 -6.13 -18.23 -4.76
N LYS A 12 -5.07 -18.93 -5.19
CA LYS A 12 -3.88 -19.16 -4.36
C LYS A 12 -3.17 -17.90 -3.91
N TYR A 13 -3.29 -16.79 -4.66
CA TYR A 13 -2.72 -15.49 -4.30
C TYR A 13 -3.66 -14.64 -3.45
N THR A 14 -4.94 -15.02 -3.36
CA THR A 14 -5.97 -14.25 -2.65
C THR A 14 -6.19 -14.70 -1.21
N CYS A 15 -5.87 -15.96 -0.88
CA CYS A 15 -6.19 -16.57 0.41
C CYS A 15 -5.61 -15.84 1.64
N LYS A 16 -4.46 -15.17 1.49
CA LYS A 16 -3.80 -14.44 2.60
C LYS A 16 -4.25 -12.99 2.74
N THR A 17 -4.88 -12.43 1.73
CA THR A 17 -5.18 -10.98 1.67
C THR A 17 -6.67 -10.67 1.57
N GLY A 18 -7.51 -11.69 1.71
CA GLY A 18 -8.96 -11.61 1.52
C GLY A 18 -9.38 -11.54 0.05
N PRO A 19 -10.67 -11.79 -0.23
CA PRO A 19 -11.18 -11.94 -1.59
C PRO A 19 -11.32 -10.60 -2.34
N VAL A 20 -11.42 -9.48 -1.64
CA VAL A 20 -11.69 -8.17 -2.23
C VAL A 20 -10.46 -7.26 -2.24
N MET A 21 -10.44 -6.34 -3.20
CA MET A 21 -9.40 -5.32 -3.32
C MET A 21 -9.96 -3.91 -3.46
N CYS A 22 -9.18 -2.91 -3.09
CA CYS A 22 -9.49 -1.53 -3.39
C CYS A 22 -9.32 -1.26 -4.88
N ASN A 23 -10.30 -0.56 -5.48
CA ASN A 23 -10.23 -0.14 -6.87
C ASN A 23 -10.45 1.37 -6.97
N PRO A 24 -9.41 2.21 -6.87
CA PRO A 24 -9.52 3.66 -6.94
C PRO A 24 -9.99 4.16 -8.31
N ILE A 25 -9.69 3.43 -9.38
CA ILE A 25 -10.14 3.77 -10.74
C ILE A 25 -11.66 3.63 -10.84
N LEU A 26 -12.20 2.53 -10.33
CA LEU A 26 -13.66 2.33 -10.31
C LEU A 26 -14.35 3.38 -9.44
N GLN A 27 -13.77 3.71 -8.28
CA GLN A 27 -14.30 4.76 -7.41
C GLN A 27 -14.38 6.11 -8.15
N ALA A 28 -13.31 6.52 -8.82
CA ALA A 28 -13.29 7.74 -9.62
C ALA A 28 -14.34 7.72 -10.74
N LYS A 29 -14.48 6.60 -11.47
CA LYS A 29 -15.47 6.46 -12.53
C LYS A 29 -16.90 6.53 -12.03
N LEU A 30 -17.19 5.95 -10.87
CA LEU A 30 -18.51 6.02 -10.25
C LEU A 30 -18.87 7.47 -9.84
N LEU A 31 -17.93 8.19 -9.25
CA LEU A 31 -18.10 9.60 -8.89
C LEU A 31 -18.26 10.50 -10.14
N ASN A 32 -17.52 10.21 -11.21
CA ASN A 32 -17.71 10.89 -12.49
C ASN A 32 -19.13 10.67 -13.05
N LYS A 33 -19.64 9.43 -12.93
CA LYS A 33 -21.01 9.11 -13.34
C LYS A 33 -22.06 9.82 -12.47
N ALA A 34 -21.76 9.99 -11.18
CA ALA A 34 -22.62 10.74 -10.25
C ALA A 34 -22.56 12.27 -10.45
N GLY A 35 -21.66 12.77 -11.30
CA GLY A 35 -21.54 14.21 -11.60
C GLY A 35 -20.97 15.04 -10.47
N THR A 36 -20.10 14.47 -9.62
CA THR A 36 -19.45 15.23 -8.53
C THR A 36 -18.61 16.36 -9.09
N GLN A 37 -18.59 17.49 -8.38
CA GLN A 37 -17.80 18.67 -8.75
C GLN A 37 -16.50 18.76 -7.96
N LEU A 38 -16.47 18.23 -6.74
CA LEU A 38 -15.29 18.17 -5.87
C LEU A 38 -15.25 16.80 -5.18
N ASN A 39 -14.08 16.19 -5.18
CA ASN A 39 -13.81 14.94 -4.48
C ASN A 39 -12.75 15.16 -3.41
N VAL A 40 -13.05 14.76 -2.18
CA VAL A 40 -12.07 14.77 -1.08
C VAL A 40 -11.68 13.33 -0.77
N VAL A 41 -10.40 13.02 -1.00
CA VAL A 41 -9.85 11.69 -0.76
C VAL A 41 -9.43 11.57 0.70
N VAL A 42 -9.98 10.59 1.40
CA VAL A 42 -9.71 10.32 2.82
C VAL A 42 -9.34 8.86 3.00
N GLY A 43 -8.14 8.59 3.47
CA GLY A 43 -7.69 7.25 3.86
C GLY A 43 -7.46 6.28 2.70
N LEU A 44 -7.23 6.73 1.47
CA LEU A 44 -6.65 5.86 0.43
C LEU A 44 -5.19 5.55 0.77
N CYS A 45 -4.74 4.36 0.37
CA CYS A 45 -3.33 3.99 0.47
C CYS A 45 -2.49 4.91 -0.40
N VAL A 46 -1.28 5.21 0.05
CA VAL A 46 -0.29 5.97 -0.73
C VAL A 46 -0.09 5.32 -2.10
N GLY A 47 -0.24 6.09 -3.17
CA GLY A 47 -0.17 5.63 -4.55
C GLY A 47 -1.54 5.29 -5.18
N HIS A 48 -2.53 4.85 -4.42
CA HIS A 48 -3.90 4.66 -4.91
C HIS A 48 -4.59 6.00 -5.19
N ASP A 49 -4.27 7.04 -4.46
CA ASP A 49 -4.69 8.40 -4.68
C ASP A 49 -4.27 8.91 -6.07
N SER A 50 -3.06 8.60 -6.52
CA SER A 50 -2.59 8.96 -7.87
C SER A 50 -3.46 8.35 -8.97
N LEU A 51 -3.88 7.08 -8.80
CA LEU A 51 -4.82 6.44 -9.73
C LEU A 51 -6.20 7.08 -9.68
N PHE A 52 -6.66 7.44 -8.50
CA PHE A 52 -7.92 8.16 -8.34
C PHE A 52 -7.90 9.49 -9.07
N TYR A 53 -6.86 10.31 -8.88
CA TYR A 53 -6.70 11.60 -9.55
C TYR A 53 -6.67 11.48 -11.07
N LYS A 54 -5.92 10.50 -11.57
CA LYS A 54 -5.80 10.28 -13.03
C LYS A 54 -7.15 10.05 -13.71
N TYR A 55 -8.11 9.43 -13.02
CA TYR A 55 -9.41 9.07 -13.58
C TYR A 55 -10.58 9.93 -13.07
N SER A 56 -10.35 10.83 -12.12
CA SER A 56 -11.35 11.80 -11.65
C SER A 56 -11.50 12.94 -12.66
N LYS A 57 -12.73 13.24 -13.06
CA LYS A 57 -13.05 14.42 -13.87
C LYS A 57 -13.26 15.66 -13.00
N ALA A 58 -13.74 15.47 -11.79
CA ALA A 58 -13.90 16.56 -10.81
C ALA A 58 -12.57 16.95 -10.20
N LEU A 59 -12.49 18.18 -9.72
CA LEU A 59 -11.40 18.60 -8.84
C LEU A 59 -11.29 17.61 -7.68
N ALA A 60 -10.06 17.20 -7.36
CA ALA A 60 -9.83 16.26 -6.29
C ALA A 60 -8.66 16.72 -5.41
N THR A 61 -8.82 16.56 -4.11
CA THR A 61 -7.77 16.82 -3.12
C THR A 61 -7.69 15.69 -2.12
N THR A 62 -6.54 15.50 -1.49
CA THR A 62 -6.37 14.51 -0.43
C THR A 62 -6.30 15.21 0.91
N LEU A 63 -7.23 14.87 1.80
CA LEU A 63 -7.18 15.31 3.20
C LEU A 63 -6.12 14.52 3.97
N VAL A 64 -6.13 13.19 3.84
CA VAL A 64 -5.15 12.29 4.46
C VAL A 64 -5.06 10.99 3.67
N THR A 65 -3.85 10.53 3.43
CA THR A 65 -3.57 9.17 2.95
C THR A 65 -3.36 8.23 4.13
N LYS A 66 -3.37 6.92 3.89
CA LYS A 66 -3.04 5.95 4.93
C LYS A 66 -1.85 5.09 4.55
N ASP A 67 -1.14 4.64 5.55
CA ASP A 67 -0.11 3.63 5.47
C ASP A 67 -0.33 2.57 6.56
N ARG A 68 -0.30 1.29 6.18
CA ARG A 68 -0.57 0.19 7.13
C ARG A 68 0.53 0.02 8.17
N VAL A 69 1.76 0.35 7.83
CA VAL A 69 2.92 0.24 8.72
C VAL A 69 2.87 1.32 9.80
N LEU A 70 2.32 2.48 9.47
CA LEU A 70 2.25 3.66 10.32
C LEU A 70 0.89 3.81 11.01
N ALA A 71 0.25 2.69 11.35
CA ALA A 71 -1.06 2.63 12.01
C ALA A 71 -2.16 3.39 11.25
N HIS A 72 -2.07 3.46 9.92
CA HIS A 72 -2.94 4.25 9.05
C HIS A 72 -2.94 5.76 9.33
N ASN A 73 -1.96 6.23 10.09
CA ASN A 73 -1.76 7.63 10.41
C ASN A 73 -0.30 8.05 10.16
N PRO A 74 0.09 8.24 8.90
CA PRO A 74 1.47 8.60 8.56
C PRO A 74 1.90 9.94 9.13
N VAL A 75 1.00 10.92 9.23
CA VAL A 75 1.29 12.23 9.81
C VAL A 75 1.63 12.12 11.30
N GLY A 76 0.81 11.41 12.06
CA GLY A 76 1.09 11.14 13.48
C GLY A 76 2.39 10.36 13.68
N ALA A 77 2.68 9.41 12.80
CA ALA A 77 3.93 8.65 12.85
C ALA A 77 5.15 9.55 12.58
N LEU A 78 5.08 10.46 11.61
CA LEU A 78 6.17 11.40 11.32
C LEU A 78 6.48 12.33 12.51
N TYR A 79 5.46 12.86 13.19
CA TYR A 79 5.66 13.65 14.40
C TYR A 79 6.28 12.87 15.56
N GLN A 80 6.07 11.55 15.60
CA GLN A 80 6.55 10.68 16.67
C GLN A 80 7.84 9.92 16.30
N THR A 81 8.52 10.26 15.22
CA THR A 81 9.72 9.54 14.75
C THR A 81 10.87 9.60 15.75
N ARG A 82 11.00 10.66 16.54
CA ARG A 82 12.02 10.79 17.59
C ARG A 82 11.61 10.17 18.94
N ALA A 83 10.36 9.76 19.08
CA ALA A 83 9.79 9.19 20.30
C ALA A 83 9.29 7.75 20.04
N TYR A 84 7.97 7.56 20.01
CA TYR A 84 7.34 6.24 19.88
C TYR A 84 7.71 5.50 18.59
N TYR A 85 7.83 6.21 17.47
CA TYR A 85 8.17 5.63 16.17
C TYR A 85 9.66 5.70 15.79
N LYS A 86 10.56 5.98 16.75
CA LYS A 86 12.03 6.02 16.47
C LYS A 86 12.57 4.75 15.80
N ARG A 87 11.89 3.60 15.99
CA ARG A 87 12.20 2.35 15.31
C ARG A 87 12.15 2.44 13.78
N LEU A 88 11.35 3.36 13.22
CA LEU A 88 11.26 3.57 11.77
C LEU A 88 12.56 4.14 11.20
N LEU A 89 13.30 4.90 11.99
CA LEU A 89 14.60 5.45 11.62
C LEU A 89 15.73 4.43 11.75
N GLN A 90 15.51 3.37 12.51
CA GLN A 90 16.54 2.37 12.85
C GLN A 90 16.46 1.10 12.01
N GLN A 91 15.39 0.91 11.25
CA GLN A 91 15.24 -0.27 10.40
C GLN A 91 15.57 0.08 8.94
N PRO A 92 16.53 -0.59 8.31
CA PRO A 92 16.71 -0.50 6.87
C PRO A 92 15.39 -0.91 6.19
N TYR A 93 14.90 -0.09 5.32
CA TYR A 93 13.70 -0.34 4.53
C TYR A 93 13.80 -1.72 3.87
N GLY A 94 12.89 -2.63 4.22
CA GLY A 94 12.83 -3.97 3.62
C GLY A 94 13.26 -5.15 4.49
N MET A 95 13.74 -4.93 5.71
CA MET A 95 13.97 -6.04 6.63
C MET A 95 12.72 -6.33 7.48
N MET A 96 11.71 -6.98 6.88
CA MET A 96 10.88 -7.89 7.68
C MET A 96 11.81 -8.76 8.51
N ARG A 97 11.53 -8.95 9.82
CA ARG A 97 12.28 -9.85 10.71
C ARG A 97 12.47 -11.21 10.03
N MET A 98 13.49 -11.31 9.22
CA MET A 98 13.98 -12.62 8.80
C MET A 98 14.57 -13.26 10.04
N THR A 99 14.06 -14.40 10.46
CA THR A 99 14.72 -15.21 11.48
C THR A 99 16.16 -15.42 11.04
N LYS A 100 17.11 -15.51 11.99
CA LYS A 100 18.55 -15.74 11.70
C LYS A 100 18.74 -16.83 10.62
N LYS A 101 17.92 -17.90 10.67
CA LYS A 101 17.92 -19.02 9.72
C LYS A 101 17.55 -18.59 8.27
N LYS A 102 16.54 -17.71 8.10
CA LYS A 102 16.16 -17.21 6.75
C LYS A 102 17.18 -16.24 6.18
N ARG A 103 17.86 -15.47 7.02
CA ARG A 103 18.92 -14.54 6.62
C ARG A 103 20.15 -15.29 6.11
N ASN A 104 20.59 -16.33 6.81
CA ASN A 104 21.72 -17.15 6.40
C ASN A 104 21.42 -17.86 5.07
N ASN A 105 20.26 -18.52 4.92
CA ASN A 105 19.87 -19.16 3.66
C ASN A 105 19.78 -18.21 2.46
N ARG A 106 19.54 -16.91 2.69
CA ARG A 106 19.55 -15.91 1.62
C ARG A 106 20.96 -15.48 1.24
N LEU A 107 21.84 -15.35 2.22
CA LEU A 107 23.26 -15.06 1.97
C LEU A 107 23.93 -16.19 1.20
N ASP A 108 23.72 -17.43 1.61
CA ASP A 108 24.25 -18.63 0.93
C ASP A 108 23.80 -18.73 -0.53
N ARG A 109 22.54 -18.33 -0.83
CA ARG A 109 22.04 -18.29 -2.22
C ARG A 109 22.68 -17.17 -3.05
N LEU A 110 22.92 -16.02 -2.44
CA LEU A 110 23.55 -14.89 -3.13
C LEU A 110 25.04 -15.15 -3.41
N GLU A 111 25.72 -15.86 -2.51
CA GLU A 111 27.11 -16.30 -2.72
C GLU A 111 27.22 -17.33 -3.85
N LYS A 112 26.29 -18.30 -3.93
CA LYS A 112 26.25 -19.27 -5.03
C LYS A 112 26.08 -18.63 -6.42
N VAL A 113 25.23 -17.63 -6.54
CA VAL A 113 25.00 -16.89 -7.82
C VAL A 113 26.20 -16.04 -8.20
N ARG A 114 27.08 -15.71 -7.26
CA ARG A 114 28.28 -14.88 -7.50
C ARG A 114 29.50 -15.70 -7.92
N THR A 115 29.42 -17.01 -7.76
CA THR A 115 30.51 -17.98 -8.08
C THR A 115 30.23 -18.80 -9.35
N GLU A 116 29.06 -18.63 -9.95
CA GLU A 116 28.70 -19.10 -11.31
C GLU A 116 28.84 -17.97 -12.33
#